data_1391590c07e3448d9edf271aa9b3a59c
#
_entry.id   1391590c07e3448d9edf271aa9b3a59c
#
_cell.length_a   1.000
_cell.length_b   1.000
_cell.length_c   1.000
_cell.angle_alpha   90.00
_cell.angle_beta   90.00
_cell.angle_gamma   90.00
#
_symmetry.space_group_name_H-M   'P 1'
#
loop_
_entity.id
_entity.type
_entity.pdbx_description
1 polymer ?
#
loop_
_entity_poly.entity_id
_entity_poly.type
_entity_poly.pdbx_seq_one_letter_code
_entity_poly.pdbx_strand_id
1 'polypeptide(L)'
;MAVDGGAQALTRTQPMTVGVDGQTVELTVPDLLGALVLKAAAHMGDRRDRDRHLRDAALLASLITDHRRELARLQGSDRERLRHLRDALGDPHDDAWLLLDDNARLRGQDTLRILSA
;
A
#
# COMPACT_ATOMS: atom_id res chain seq x y z
N MET A 1 19.72 7.25 -2.21
CA MET A 1 19.59 6.05 -1.35
C MET A 1 18.38 5.25 -1.82
N ALA A 2 18.54 3.97 -2.00
CA ALA A 2 17.42 3.12 -2.37
C ALA A 2 16.49 2.89 -1.17
N VAL A 3 15.18 2.96 -1.39
CA VAL A 3 14.19 2.64 -0.38
C VAL A 3 14.06 1.12 -0.29
N ASP A 4 14.07 0.58 0.92
CA ASP A 4 13.85 -0.85 1.13
C ASP A 4 12.49 -1.25 0.54
N GLY A 5 12.45 -2.34 -0.20
CA GLY A 5 11.25 -2.77 -0.90
C GLY A 5 11.02 -2.13 -2.25
N GLY A 6 11.81 -1.10 -2.65
CA GLY A 6 11.65 -0.43 -3.93
C GLY A 6 11.83 -1.37 -5.12
N ALA A 7 12.86 -2.23 -5.08
CA ALA A 7 13.11 -3.20 -6.13
C ALA A 7 11.98 -4.23 -6.24
N GLN A 8 11.43 -4.67 -5.12
CA GLN A 8 10.30 -5.61 -5.11
C GLN A 8 9.03 -4.96 -5.65
N ALA A 9 8.77 -3.70 -5.31
CA ALA A 9 7.61 -2.97 -5.80
C ALA A 9 7.70 -2.72 -7.31
N LEU A 10 8.90 -2.49 -7.85
CA LEU A 10 9.08 -2.28 -9.29
C LEU A 10 8.75 -3.54 -10.11
N THR A 11 8.85 -4.75 -9.53
CA THR A 11 8.44 -5.96 -10.22
C THR A 11 6.91 -6.11 -10.28
N ARG A 12 6.17 -5.27 -9.54
CA ARG A 12 4.71 -5.26 -9.46
C ARG A 12 4.16 -4.00 -10.12
N THR A 13 4.51 -3.81 -11.37
CA THR A 13 4.00 -2.70 -12.16
C THR A 13 2.97 -3.21 -13.15
N GLN A 14 2.07 -2.33 -13.55
CA GLN A 14 1.05 -2.64 -14.55
C GLN A 14 0.99 -1.50 -15.56
N PRO A 15 0.69 -1.80 -16.83
CA PRO A 15 0.47 -0.75 -17.82
C PRO A 15 -0.82 0.00 -17.49
N MET A 16 -0.78 1.31 -17.66
CA MET A 16 -1.94 2.17 -17.49
C MET A 16 -2.06 3.07 -18.69
N THR A 17 -3.24 3.10 -19.27
CA THR A 17 -3.54 3.97 -20.41
C THR A 17 -4.20 5.25 -19.92
N VAL A 18 -3.60 6.40 -20.22
CA VAL A 18 -4.08 7.71 -19.79
C VAL A 18 -4.30 8.59 -21.01
N GLY A 19 -5.46 9.24 -21.09
CA GLY A 19 -5.73 10.24 -22.12
C GLY A 19 -5.10 11.58 -21.75
N VAL A 20 -4.29 12.14 -22.65
CA VAL A 20 -3.66 13.46 -22.49
C VAL A 20 -3.82 14.22 -23.79
N ASP A 21 -4.48 15.37 -23.75
CA ASP A 21 -4.69 16.25 -24.89
C ASP A 21 -5.22 15.51 -26.14
N GLY A 22 -6.19 14.61 -25.95
CA GLY A 22 -6.77 13.83 -27.03
C GLY A 22 -5.92 12.68 -27.52
N GLN A 23 -4.77 12.45 -26.91
CA GLN A 23 -3.89 11.32 -27.20
C GLN A 23 -3.92 10.32 -26.06
N THR A 24 -3.70 9.04 -26.39
CA THR A 24 -3.61 7.98 -25.39
C THR A 24 -2.14 7.72 -25.08
N VAL A 25 -1.76 7.82 -23.80
CA VAL A 25 -0.40 7.57 -23.34
C VAL A 25 -0.43 6.34 -22.42
N GLU A 26 0.45 5.38 -22.71
CA GLU A 26 0.59 4.19 -21.87
C GLU A 26 1.68 4.43 -20.84
N LEU A 27 1.33 4.28 -19.55
CA LEU A 27 2.24 4.46 -18.43
C LEU A 27 2.32 3.16 -17.63
N THR A 28 3.48 2.93 -17.01
CA THR A 28 3.68 1.81 -16.08
C THR A 28 3.72 2.38 -14.66
N VAL A 29 2.81 1.89 -13.79
CA VAL A 29 2.70 2.34 -12.40
C VAL A 29 2.76 1.14 -11.46
N PRO A 30 3.21 1.32 -10.21
CA PRO A 30 3.08 0.26 -9.20
C PRO A 30 1.61 -0.07 -8.99
N ASP A 31 1.28 -1.35 -8.86
CA ASP A 31 -0.08 -1.74 -8.49
C ASP A 31 -0.33 -1.50 -6.99
N LEU A 32 -1.56 -1.79 -6.52
CA LEU A 32 -1.95 -1.50 -5.14
C LEU A 32 -1.04 -2.18 -4.12
N LEU A 33 -0.70 -3.44 -4.32
CA LEU A 33 0.20 -4.15 -3.40
C LEU A 33 1.60 -3.55 -3.44
N GLY A 34 2.14 -3.27 -4.63
CA GLY A 34 3.44 -2.63 -4.78
C GLY A 34 3.47 -1.26 -4.12
N ALA A 35 2.44 -0.45 -4.33
CA ALA A 35 2.33 0.86 -3.70
C ALA A 35 2.25 0.76 -2.18
N LEU A 36 1.49 -0.21 -1.65
CA LEU A 36 1.36 -0.42 -0.21
C LEU A 36 2.71 -0.80 0.42
N VAL A 37 3.45 -1.71 -0.20
CA VAL A 37 4.78 -2.11 0.27
C VAL A 37 5.75 -0.94 0.25
N LEU A 38 5.70 -0.08 -0.79
CA LEU A 38 6.51 1.14 -0.84
C LEU A 38 6.18 2.09 0.30
N LYS A 39 4.92 2.27 0.64
CA LYS A 39 4.53 3.13 1.76
C LYS A 39 5.00 2.57 3.09
N ALA A 40 4.97 1.25 3.26
CA ALA A 40 5.55 0.62 4.44
C ALA A 40 7.04 0.91 4.57
N ALA A 41 7.80 0.73 3.50
CA ALA A 41 9.23 1.01 3.47
C ALA A 41 9.51 2.48 3.74
N ALA A 42 8.73 3.39 3.16
CA ALA A 42 8.87 4.83 3.38
C ALA A 42 8.61 5.19 4.85
N HIS A 43 7.58 4.63 5.46
CA HIS A 43 7.27 4.87 6.87
C HIS A 43 8.38 4.36 7.79
N MET A 44 8.98 3.23 7.46
CA MET A 44 10.08 2.65 8.24
C MET A 44 11.37 3.47 8.12
N GLY A 45 11.67 4.01 6.96
CA GLY A 45 12.93 4.65 6.64
C GLY A 45 12.93 6.18 6.67
N ASP A 46 11.79 6.81 6.47
CA ASP A 46 11.66 8.25 6.38
C ASP A 46 11.00 8.81 7.63
N ARG A 47 11.73 9.65 8.38
CA ARG A 47 11.19 10.31 9.57
C ARG A 47 10.32 11.52 9.24
N ARG A 48 10.39 12.01 8.01
CA ARG A 48 9.54 13.08 7.52
C ARG A 48 8.25 12.47 6.99
N ASP A 49 7.16 13.20 7.10
CA ASP A 49 5.89 12.80 6.52
C ASP A 49 5.38 11.43 6.95
N ARG A 50 5.77 10.96 8.15
CA ARG A 50 5.35 9.64 8.64
C ARG A 50 3.82 9.50 8.67
N ASP A 51 3.13 10.54 9.12
CA ASP A 51 1.67 10.52 9.17
C ASP A 51 1.05 10.44 7.78
N ARG A 52 1.67 11.12 6.81
CA ARG A 52 1.24 11.07 5.41
C ARG A 52 1.41 9.67 4.83
N HIS A 53 2.55 9.02 5.11
CA HIS A 53 2.78 7.64 4.64
C HIS A 53 1.74 6.69 5.22
N LEU A 54 1.37 6.84 6.49
CA LEU A 54 0.33 6.02 7.10
C LEU A 54 -1.05 6.29 6.51
N ARG A 55 -1.41 7.54 6.24
CA ARG A 55 -2.68 7.87 5.58
C ARG A 55 -2.76 7.25 4.18
N ASP A 56 -1.68 7.37 3.41
CA ASP A 56 -1.62 6.77 2.08
C ASP A 56 -1.72 5.24 2.15
N ALA A 57 -1.04 4.63 3.12
CA ALA A 57 -1.09 3.19 3.32
C ALA A 57 -2.50 2.73 3.71
N ALA A 58 -3.18 3.45 4.58
CA ALA A 58 -4.56 3.14 4.97
C ALA A 58 -5.49 3.16 3.76
N LEU A 59 -5.38 4.19 2.92
CA LEU A 59 -6.17 4.29 1.69
C LEU A 59 -5.88 3.12 0.75
N LEU A 60 -4.60 2.84 0.49
CA LEU A 60 -4.20 1.76 -0.41
C LEU A 60 -4.70 0.41 0.08
N ALA A 61 -4.57 0.14 1.39
CA ALA A 61 -5.06 -1.09 1.98
C ALA A 61 -6.58 -1.24 1.80
N SER A 62 -7.32 -0.14 1.91
CA SER A 62 -8.79 -0.16 1.74
C SER A 62 -9.22 -0.45 0.30
N LEU A 63 -8.36 -0.21 -0.67
CA LEU A 63 -8.65 -0.43 -2.09
C LEU A 63 -8.37 -1.87 -2.55
N ILE A 64 -7.62 -2.64 -1.78
CA ILE A 64 -7.32 -4.04 -2.11
C ILE A 64 -8.55 -4.88 -1.75
N THR A 65 -9.09 -5.58 -2.73
CA THR A 65 -10.30 -6.40 -2.56
C THR A 65 -10.05 -7.90 -2.68
N ASP A 66 -9.06 -8.32 -3.47
CA ASP A 66 -8.75 -9.73 -3.67
C ASP A 66 -7.54 -10.13 -2.82
N HIS A 67 -7.78 -10.40 -1.54
CA HIS A 67 -6.72 -10.73 -0.58
C HIS A 67 -6.02 -12.03 -0.92
N ARG A 68 -6.74 -13.02 -1.46
CA ARG A 68 -6.15 -14.31 -1.84
C ARG A 68 -5.13 -14.13 -2.95
N ARG A 69 -5.47 -13.36 -3.97
CA ARG A 69 -4.55 -13.04 -5.06
C ARG A 69 -3.29 -12.36 -4.55
N GLU A 70 -3.47 -11.37 -3.69
CA GLU A 70 -2.34 -10.59 -3.18
C GLU A 70 -1.46 -11.41 -2.24
N LEU A 71 -2.04 -12.33 -1.43
CA LEU A 71 -1.26 -13.27 -0.62
C LEU A 71 -0.30 -14.09 -1.48
N ALA A 72 -0.76 -14.57 -2.63
CA ALA A 72 0.05 -15.38 -3.54
C ALA A 72 1.20 -14.57 -4.17
N ARG A 73 1.10 -13.25 -4.18
CA ARG A 73 2.09 -12.34 -4.78
C ARG A 73 3.15 -11.85 -3.79
N LEU A 74 2.99 -12.12 -2.51
CA LEU A 74 3.95 -11.70 -1.49
C LEU A 74 5.29 -12.39 -1.69
N GLN A 75 6.38 -11.62 -1.58
CA GLN A 75 7.72 -12.15 -1.73
C GLN A 75 8.72 -11.34 -0.91
N GLY A 76 9.87 -11.93 -0.65
CA GLY A 76 10.94 -11.27 0.10
C GLY A 76 10.48 -10.81 1.47
N SER A 77 10.75 -9.54 1.79
CA SER A 77 10.39 -8.93 3.07
C SER A 77 9.04 -8.22 3.06
N ASP A 78 8.19 -8.48 2.06
CA ASP A 78 6.88 -7.83 1.96
C ASP A 78 6.03 -8.05 3.20
N ARG A 79 5.97 -9.28 3.68
CA ARG A 79 5.15 -9.65 4.84
C ARG A 79 5.60 -8.91 6.08
N GLU A 80 6.90 -8.77 6.27
CA GLU A 80 7.46 -8.01 7.38
C GLU A 80 7.07 -6.54 7.31
N ARG A 81 7.13 -5.96 6.12
CA ARG A 81 6.71 -4.56 5.90
C ARG A 81 5.23 -4.38 6.17
N LEU A 82 4.41 -5.33 5.75
CA LEU A 82 2.97 -5.28 6.02
C LEU A 82 2.65 -5.46 7.50
N ARG A 83 3.44 -6.26 8.23
CA ARG A 83 3.32 -6.35 9.70
C ARG A 83 3.62 -5.03 10.38
N HIS A 84 4.62 -4.31 9.87
CA HIS A 84 4.93 -2.97 10.36
C HIS A 84 3.73 -2.03 10.21
N LEU A 85 3.08 -2.03 9.05
CA LEU A 85 1.87 -1.23 8.83
C LEU A 85 0.71 -1.68 9.71
N ARG A 86 0.52 -2.99 9.86
CA ARG A 86 -0.52 -3.53 10.75
C ARG A 86 -0.34 -3.01 12.16
N ASP A 87 0.88 -3.01 12.66
CA ASP A 87 1.16 -2.55 14.02
C ASP A 87 0.97 -1.02 14.12
N ALA A 88 1.43 -0.27 13.13
CA ALA A 88 1.30 1.18 13.12
C ALA A 88 -0.15 1.65 12.95
N LEU A 89 -0.98 0.89 12.25
CA LEU A 89 -2.38 1.23 11.94
C LEU A 89 -3.38 0.36 12.71
N GLY A 90 -2.92 -0.30 13.79
CA GLY A 90 -3.75 -1.23 14.55
C GLY A 90 -4.90 -0.59 15.32
N ASP A 91 -4.79 0.70 15.66
CA ASP A 91 -5.85 1.43 16.35
C ASP A 91 -6.88 1.90 15.32
N PRO A 92 -8.15 1.43 15.38
CA PRO A 92 -9.19 1.86 14.45
C PRO A 92 -9.53 3.35 14.56
N HIS A 93 -9.11 4.01 15.62
CA HIS A 93 -9.31 5.44 15.85
C HIS A 93 -8.10 6.28 15.46
N ASP A 94 -7.06 5.67 14.88
CA ASP A 94 -5.89 6.40 14.41
C ASP A 94 -6.30 7.42 13.32
N ASP A 95 -5.64 8.58 13.35
CA ASP A 95 -5.92 9.66 12.41
C ASP A 95 -5.81 9.23 10.96
N ALA A 96 -4.96 8.25 10.66
CA ALA A 96 -4.79 7.73 9.31
C ALA A 96 -6.08 7.14 8.72
N TRP A 97 -7.00 6.68 9.56
CA TRP A 97 -8.29 6.11 9.12
C TRP A 97 -9.42 7.14 9.01
N LEU A 98 -9.25 8.35 9.57
CA LEU A 98 -10.35 9.32 9.74
C LEU A 98 -10.99 9.79 8.43
N LEU A 99 -10.23 9.80 7.33
CA LEU A 99 -10.75 10.24 6.04
C LEU A 99 -11.51 9.14 5.30
N LEU A 100 -11.49 7.91 5.82
CA LEU A 100 -12.17 6.77 5.22
C LEU A 100 -13.50 6.52 5.94
N ASP A 101 -14.52 6.11 5.17
CA ASP A 101 -15.76 5.67 5.78
C ASP A 101 -15.56 4.33 6.53
N ASP A 102 -16.55 3.92 7.31
CA ASP A 102 -16.45 2.72 8.14
C ASP A 102 -16.17 1.45 7.33
N ASN A 103 -16.79 1.31 6.16
CA ASN A 103 -16.57 0.15 5.30
C ASN A 103 -15.16 0.12 4.74
N ALA A 104 -14.66 1.26 4.28
CA ALA A 104 -13.28 1.36 3.77
C ALA A 104 -12.26 1.08 4.86
N ARG A 105 -12.47 1.62 6.07
CA ARG A 105 -11.61 1.35 7.21
C ARG A 105 -11.57 -0.14 7.54
N LEU A 106 -12.73 -0.79 7.61
CA LEU A 106 -12.80 -2.23 7.91
C LEU A 106 -12.08 -3.05 6.83
N ARG A 107 -12.27 -2.72 5.56
CA ARG A 107 -11.55 -3.41 4.48
C ARG A 107 -10.04 -3.22 4.60
N GLY A 108 -9.59 -2.01 4.88
CA GLY A 108 -8.16 -1.72 5.03
C GLY A 108 -7.54 -2.48 6.20
N GLN A 109 -8.24 -2.52 7.34
CA GLN A 109 -7.79 -3.28 8.50
C GLN A 109 -7.73 -4.77 8.20
N ASP A 110 -8.74 -5.32 7.50
CA ASP A 110 -8.74 -6.71 7.07
C ASP A 110 -7.59 -7.02 6.12
N THR A 111 -7.32 -6.13 5.17
CA THR A 111 -6.19 -6.28 4.25
C THR A 111 -4.88 -6.44 5.01
N LEU A 112 -4.60 -5.53 5.95
CA LEU A 112 -3.36 -5.58 6.73
C LEU A 112 -3.31 -6.84 7.59
N ARG A 113 -4.41 -7.21 8.21
CA ARG A 113 -4.48 -8.43 9.04
C ARG A 113 -4.22 -9.68 8.21
N ILE A 114 -4.85 -9.79 7.06
CA ILE A 114 -4.74 -10.99 6.21
C ILE A 114 -3.36 -11.08 5.57
N LEU A 115 -2.89 -9.99 4.97
CA LEU A 115 -1.62 -10.01 4.22
C LEU A 115 -0.39 -10.08 5.14
N SER A 116 -0.51 -9.69 6.40
CA SER A 116 0.60 -9.72 7.35
C SER A 116 0.63 -10.97 8.23
N ALA A 117 -0.35 -11.82 8.09
CA ALA A 117 -0.47 -13.04 8.90
C ALA A 117 0.69 -14.02 8.68
#